data_69d74c9b4f4ace89f610b1241c1b3fbf
#
_entry.id   69d74c9b4f4ace89f610b1241c1b3fbf
#
_cell.length_a   1.000
_cell.length_b   1.000
_cell.length_c   1.000
_cell.angle_alpha   90.00
_cell.angle_beta   90.00
_cell.angle_gamma   90.00
#
_symmetry.space_group_name_H-M   'P 1'
#
loop_
_entity.id
_entity.type
_entity.pdbx_description
1 polymer ?
#
loop_
_entity_poly.entity_id
_entity_poly.type
_entity_poly.pdbx_seq_one_letter_code
_entity_poly.pdbx_strand_id
1 'polypeptide(L)'
;METTKEEMMQFLQELQNLQQWLSNSSHEISLYIIFSVFENSINIDCYSSLFSDIKGTSKSVYLYSSSSYGENQTKLNYFIEYVKKLSKYGNAVMITTKSE
;
A
#
# COMPACT_ATOMS: atom_id res chain seq x y z
N MET A 1 9.82 2.02 -21.36
CA MET A 1 10.79 1.05 -20.87
C MET A 1 10.20 0.26 -19.72
N GLU A 2 10.21 -1.05 -19.83
CA GLU A 2 9.59 -1.90 -18.85
C GLU A 2 10.40 -2.00 -17.55
N THR A 3 9.73 -2.39 -16.49
CA THR A 3 10.37 -2.63 -15.20
C THR A 3 11.00 -4.02 -15.21
N THR A 4 12.25 -4.12 -14.82
CA THR A 4 12.95 -5.40 -14.79
C THR A 4 12.46 -6.26 -13.62
N LYS A 5 12.77 -7.55 -13.69
CA LYS A 5 12.43 -8.48 -12.63
C LYS A 5 13.09 -8.09 -11.31
N GLU A 6 14.34 -7.67 -11.38
CA GLU A 6 15.10 -7.22 -10.20
C GLU A 6 14.46 -5.98 -9.59
N GLU A 7 14.01 -5.07 -10.43
CA GLU A 7 13.32 -3.87 -9.95
C GLU A 7 11.99 -4.21 -9.29
N MET A 8 11.24 -5.17 -9.86
CA MET A 8 10.00 -5.63 -9.24
C MET A 8 10.27 -6.25 -7.87
N MET A 9 11.37 -7.00 -7.74
CA MET A 9 11.74 -7.58 -6.46
C MET A 9 12.12 -6.52 -5.43
N GLN A 10 12.72 -5.42 -5.87
CA GLN A 10 13.03 -4.30 -5.00
C GLN A 10 11.74 -3.66 -4.46
N PHE A 11 10.74 -3.49 -5.31
CA PHE A 11 9.44 -2.98 -4.87
C PHE A 11 8.81 -3.91 -3.84
N LEU A 12 8.89 -5.20 -4.07
CA LEU A 12 8.37 -6.18 -3.12
C LEU A 12 9.08 -6.05 -1.77
N GLN A 13 10.39 -5.85 -1.78
CA GLN A 13 11.15 -5.67 -0.55
C GLN A 13 10.72 -4.40 0.19
N GLU A 14 10.51 -3.30 -0.53
CA GLU A 14 10.03 -2.06 0.09
C GLU A 14 8.67 -2.26 0.75
N LEU A 15 7.79 -3.04 0.12
CA LEU A 15 6.47 -3.33 0.67
C LEU A 15 6.56 -4.21 1.92
N GLN A 16 7.47 -5.17 1.91
CA GLN A 16 7.69 -6.00 3.08
C GLN A 16 8.24 -5.19 4.25
N ASN A 17 9.11 -4.23 3.95
CA ASN A 17 9.62 -3.31 4.97
C ASN A 17 8.50 -2.46 5.56
N LEU A 18 7.60 -1.98 4.72
CA LEU A 18 6.44 -1.22 5.16
C LEU A 18 5.53 -2.07 6.04
N GLN A 19 5.30 -3.32 5.64
CA GLN A 19 4.48 -4.24 6.41
C GLN A 19 5.06 -4.46 7.81
N GLN A 20 6.37 -4.64 7.90
CA GLN A 20 7.04 -4.80 9.18
C GLN A 20 6.95 -3.54 10.02
N TRP A 21 7.12 -2.38 9.38
CA TRP A 21 6.98 -1.11 10.07
C TRP A 21 5.57 -0.94 10.66
N LEU A 22 4.55 -1.34 9.90
CA LEU A 22 3.16 -1.26 10.36
C LEU A 22 2.89 -2.19 11.53
N SER A 23 3.46 -3.39 11.53
CA SER A 23 3.25 -4.34 12.61
C SER A 23 3.80 -3.81 13.94
N ASN A 24 4.77 -2.91 13.88
CA ASN A 24 5.34 -2.28 15.07
C ASN A 24 4.65 -0.97 15.44
N SER A 25 3.90 -0.37 14.51
CA SER A 25 3.36 0.97 14.68
C SER A 25 1.84 1.01 14.78
N SER A 26 1.16 0.09 14.12
CA SER A 26 -0.30 0.11 14.09
C SER A 26 -0.85 -1.28 13.83
N HIS A 27 -1.75 -1.73 14.69
CA HIS A 27 -2.44 -3.01 14.51
C HIS A 27 -3.74 -2.84 13.74
N GLU A 28 -4.07 -1.61 13.40
CA GLU A 28 -5.35 -1.28 12.75
C GLU A 28 -5.27 -1.35 11.24
N ILE A 29 -4.06 -1.43 10.69
CA ILE A 29 -3.84 -1.41 9.26
C ILE A 29 -3.24 -2.74 8.82
N SER A 30 -3.86 -3.34 7.82
CA SER A 30 -3.38 -4.60 7.24
C SER A 30 -3.04 -4.39 5.77
N LEU A 31 -1.92 -4.97 5.36
CA LEU A 31 -1.51 -4.97 3.96
C LEU A 31 -1.57 -6.39 3.44
N TYR A 32 -2.17 -6.54 2.26
CA TYR A 32 -2.18 -7.81 1.54
C TYR A 32 -1.37 -7.60 0.26
N ILE A 33 -0.26 -8.32 0.17
CA ILE A 33 0.65 -8.18 -0.96
C ILE A 33 0.61 -9.48 -1.74
N ILE A 34 0.22 -9.39 -3.00
CA ILE A 34 0.12 -10.54 -3.87
C ILE A 34 1.08 -10.34 -5.05
N PHE A 35 2.06 -11.21 -5.15
CA PHE A 35 2.98 -11.22 -6.27
C PHE A 35 2.54 -12.29 -7.25
N SER A 36 2.15 -11.87 -8.45
CA SER A 36 1.76 -12.81 -9.50
C SER A 36 2.95 -13.09 -10.40
N VAL A 37 3.50 -14.29 -10.27
CA VAL A 37 4.63 -14.72 -11.09
C VAL A 37 4.21 -14.77 -12.56
N PHE A 38 3.00 -15.24 -12.81
CA PHE A 38 2.49 -15.40 -14.16
C PHE A 38 2.35 -14.05 -14.87
N GLU A 39 1.77 -13.08 -14.19
CA GLU A 39 1.55 -11.75 -14.77
C GLU A 39 2.73 -10.82 -14.53
N ASN A 40 3.66 -11.23 -13.69
CA ASN A 40 4.79 -10.40 -13.26
C ASN A 40 4.30 -9.05 -12.76
N SER A 41 3.39 -9.11 -11.81
CA SER A 41 2.74 -7.94 -11.23
C SER A 41 2.67 -8.06 -9.73
N ILE A 42 2.55 -6.92 -9.05
CA ILE A 42 2.36 -6.86 -7.61
C ILE A 42 1.06 -6.13 -7.35
N ASN A 43 0.16 -6.77 -6.61
CA ASN A 43 -1.09 -6.16 -6.16
C ASN A 43 -0.99 -5.94 -4.67
N ILE A 44 -1.24 -4.70 -4.23
CA ILE A 44 -1.21 -4.35 -2.82
C ILE A 44 -2.57 -3.81 -2.43
N ASP A 45 -3.17 -4.42 -1.40
CA ASP A 45 -4.41 -3.94 -0.83
C ASP A 45 -4.16 -3.50 0.60
N CYS A 46 -4.64 -2.31 0.94
CA CYS A 46 -4.55 -1.76 2.28
C CYS A 46 -5.94 -1.70 2.90
N TYR A 47 -6.08 -2.31 4.05
CA TYR A 47 -7.34 -2.29 4.80
C TYR A 47 -7.10 -1.74 6.18
N SER A 48 -8.05 -0.98 6.69
CA SER A 48 -7.98 -0.46 8.04
C SER A 48 -9.30 -0.69 8.76
N SER A 49 -9.22 -1.28 9.94
CA SER A 49 -10.41 -1.47 10.78
C SER A 49 -10.95 -0.15 11.31
N LEU A 50 -10.14 0.90 11.29
CA LEU A 50 -10.57 2.22 11.72
C LEU A 50 -11.69 2.77 10.83
N PHE A 51 -11.77 2.29 9.60
CA PHE A 51 -12.74 2.79 8.62
C PHE A 51 -13.63 1.68 8.07
N SER A 52 -13.82 0.62 8.84
CA SER A 52 -14.57 -0.54 8.36
C SER A 52 -16.00 -0.21 7.93
N ASP A 53 -16.58 0.81 8.53
CA ASP A 53 -17.94 1.22 8.22
C ASP A 53 -18.02 2.31 7.15
N ILE A 54 -16.89 2.74 6.65
CA ILE A 54 -16.83 3.84 5.69
C ILE A 54 -16.45 3.32 4.32
N LYS A 55 -17.35 3.57 3.39
CA LYS A 55 -17.17 3.10 2.02
C LYS A 55 -15.98 3.78 1.36
N GLY A 56 -15.12 3.00 0.73
CA GLY A 56 -14.01 3.54 -0.02
C GLY A 56 -12.75 3.80 0.77
N THR A 57 -12.66 3.30 2.00
CA THR A 57 -11.48 3.51 2.83
C THR A 57 -10.34 2.56 2.51
N SER A 58 -10.61 1.47 1.83
CA SER A 58 -9.55 0.58 1.39
C SER A 58 -8.84 1.18 0.18
N LYS A 59 -7.57 0.90 0.05
CA LYS A 59 -6.78 1.38 -1.07
C LYS A 59 -6.03 0.22 -1.71
N SER A 60 -6.08 0.18 -3.04
CA SER A 60 -5.40 -0.84 -3.81
C SER A 60 -4.46 -0.20 -4.82
N VAL A 61 -3.32 -0.85 -5.04
CA VAL A 61 -2.34 -0.41 -6.02
C VAL A 61 -1.84 -1.62 -6.78
N TYR A 62 -1.65 -1.45 -8.08
CA TYR A 62 -1.10 -2.48 -8.95
C TYR A 62 0.18 -1.97 -9.57
N LEU A 63 1.24 -2.76 -9.44
CA LEU A 63 2.51 -2.50 -10.10
C LEU A 63 2.71 -3.56 -11.17
N TYR A 64 2.96 -3.12 -12.39
CA TYR A 64 3.11 -4.02 -13.54
C TYR A 64 4.49 -3.92 -14.12
N SER A 65 5.07 -5.06 -14.48
CA SER A 65 6.36 -5.07 -15.16
C SER A 65 6.29 -4.39 -16.54
N SER A 66 5.09 -4.38 -17.14
CA SER A 66 4.89 -3.71 -18.42
C SER A 66 4.94 -2.18 -18.32
N SER A 67 4.79 -1.64 -17.11
CA SER A 67 4.91 -0.21 -16.86
C SER A 67 6.38 0.15 -16.62
N SER A 68 6.71 1.43 -16.78
CA SER A 68 8.08 1.88 -16.55
C SER A 68 8.40 1.87 -15.05
N TYR A 69 9.70 1.78 -14.75
CA TYR A 69 10.18 1.83 -13.37
C TYR A 69 9.71 3.11 -12.66
N GLY A 70 9.84 4.25 -13.34
CA GLY A 70 9.44 5.52 -12.74
C GLY A 70 7.96 5.59 -12.42
N GLU A 71 7.13 5.04 -13.30
CA GLU A 71 5.69 5.01 -13.09
C GLU A 71 5.34 4.15 -11.89
N ASN A 72 5.93 2.96 -11.80
CA ASN A 72 5.70 2.07 -10.67
C ASN A 72 6.22 2.67 -9.37
N GLN A 73 7.39 3.30 -9.41
CA GLN A 73 7.97 3.93 -8.23
C GLN A 73 7.09 5.06 -7.72
N THR A 74 6.52 5.84 -8.62
CA THR A 74 5.61 6.92 -8.26
C THR A 74 4.36 6.38 -7.56
N LYS A 75 3.77 5.33 -8.11
CA LYS A 75 2.60 4.69 -7.52
C LYS A 75 2.92 4.15 -6.13
N LEU A 76 4.07 3.50 -6.00
CA LEU A 76 4.49 2.92 -4.73
C LEU A 76 4.74 4.00 -3.69
N ASN A 77 5.39 5.10 -4.07
CA ASN A 77 5.67 6.19 -3.14
C ASN A 77 4.38 6.81 -2.62
N TYR A 78 3.40 7.05 -3.49
CA TYR A 78 2.11 7.57 -3.06
C TYR A 78 1.41 6.61 -2.10
N PHE A 79 1.48 5.33 -2.39
CA PHE A 79 0.87 4.33 -1.54
C PHE A 79 1.51 4.30 -0.15
N ILE A 80 2.84 4.31 -0.11
CA ILE A 80 3.57 4.29 1.16
C ILE A 80 3.25 5.53 1.98
N GLU A 81 3.23 6.70 1.35
CA GLU A 81 2.87 7.94 2.03
C GLU A 81 1.46 7.89 2.59
N TYR A 82 0.52 7.38 1.79
CA TYR A 82 -0.87 7.24 2.21
C TYR A 82 -0.97 6.36 3.46
N VAL A 83 -0.31 5.20 3.43
CA VAL A 83 -0.36 4.25 4.55
C VAL A 83 0.27 4.86 5.80
N LYS A 84 1.39 5.55 5.65
CA LYS A 84 2.07 6.16 6.79
C LYS A 84 1.23 7.29 7.40
N LYS A 85 0.58 8.08 6.57
CA LYS A 85 -0.32 9.12 7.06
C LYS A 85 -1.52 8.52 7.78
N LEU A 86 -2.10 7.47 7.22
CA LEU A 86 -3.22 6.79 7.83
C LEU A 86 -2.84 6.24 9.20
N SER A 87 -1.67 5.64 9.32
CA SER A 87 -1.18 5.12 10.58
C SER A 87 -0.95 6.23 11.61
N LYS A 88 -0.38 7.35 11.17
CA LYS A 88 -0.01 8.45 12.06
C LYS A 88 -1.24 9.20 12.59
N TYR A 89 -2.24 9.41 11.74
CA TYR A 89 -3.40 10.21 12.08
C TYR A 89 -4.69 9.41 12.20
N GLY A 90 -4.57 8.10 12.44
CA GLY A 90 -5.73 7.22 12.44
C GLY A 90 -6.87 7.70 13.32
N ASN A 91 -6.58 8.07 14.57
CA ASN A 91 -7.62 8.51 15.49
C ASN A 91 -8.25 9.84 15.07
N ALA A 92 -7.42 10.77 14.62
CA ALA A 92 -7.90 12.07 14.18
C ALA A 92 -8.77 11.93 12.93
N VAL A 93 -8.34 11.09 12.00
CA VAL A 93 -9.11 10.84 10.78
C VAL A 93 -10.44 10.19 11.12
N MET A 94 -10.46 9.26 12.06
CA MET A 94 -11.68 8.61 12.50
C MET A 94 -12.67 9.61 13.07
N ILE A 95 -12.21 10.52 13.93
CA ILE A 95 -13.06 11.55 14.54
C ILE A 95 -13.66 12.44 13.45
N THR A 96 -12.83 12.88 12.53
CA THR A 96 -13.27 13.73 11.43
C THR A 96 -14.34 13.05 10.59
N THR A 97 -14.12 11.77 10.30
CA THR A 97 -15.06 11.01 9.49
C THR A 97 -16.41 10.84 10.19
N LYS A 98 -16.38 10.63 11.49
CA LYS A 98 -17.59 10.46 12.26
C LYS A 98 -18.43 11.73 12.38
N SER A 99 -17.80 12.87 12.31
CA SER A 99 -18.49 14.15 12.41
C SER A 99 -19.24 14.51 11.12
N GLU A 100 -18.93 13.84 10.06
CA GLU A 100 -19.61 14.04 8.78
C GLU A 100 -20.83 13.12 8.65
#